data_6a6d13e0a3a19aa4e460911ee39528fa
#
_entry.id   6a6d13e0a3a19aa4e460911ee39528fa
#
_cell.length_a   1.000
_cell.length_b   1.000
_cell.length_c   1.000
_cell.angle_alpha   90.00
_cell.angle_beta   90.00
_cell.angle_gamma   90.00
#
_symmetry.space_group_name_H-M   'P 1'
#
loop_
_entity.id
_entity.type
_entity.pdbx_description
1 polymer ?
#
loop_
_entity_poly.entity_id
_entity_poly.type
_entity_poly.pdbx_seq_one_letter_code
_entity_poly.pdbx_strand_id
1 'polypeptide(L)'
;MPHSDSPVYGLSRPTIDETRAALAAVSGHGGTASWQQLLSASGLTGTETDVASLERLLATMTATGGVTAQCARAQTIRLVCHTRLSAVREMVSA
;
A
#
# COMPACT_ATOMS: atom_id res chain seq x y z
N MET A 1 -14.93 -12.95 16.76
CA MET A 1 -14.25 -12.05 17.66
C MET A 1 -13.85 -10.75 16.97
N PRO A 2 -14.29 -9.63 17.45
CA PRO A 2 -13.93 -8.37 16.82
C PRO A 2 -12.45 -8.04 17.06
N HIS A 3 -11.86 -7.43 16.07
CA HIS A 3 -10.48 -6.97 16.13
C HIS A 3 -10.46 -5.47 15.93
N SER A 4 -9.55 -4.79 16.61
CA SER A 4 -9.40 -3.34 16.47
C SER A 4 -9.01 -2.95 15.04
N ASP A 5 -8.37 -3.86 14.33
CA ASP A 5 -7.94 -3.65 12.96
C ASP A 5 -8.85 -4.35 11.95
N SER A 6 -10.11 -4.60 12.32
CA SER A 6 -11.06 -5.21 11.40
C SER A 6 -11.19 -4.42 10.12
N PRO A 7 -11.19 -5.10 8.96
CA PRO A 7 -11.26 -4.40 7.69
C PRO A 7 -12.63 -3.74 7.48
N VAL A 8 -12.63 -2.60 6.80
CA VAL A 8 -13.87 -1.92 6.42
C VAL A 8 -14.48 -2.70 5.27
N TYR A 9 -15.71 -3.21 5.46
CA TYR A 9 -16.42 -4.01 4.45
C TYR A 9 -15.54 -5.15 3.91
N GLY A 10 -14.74 -5.77 4.76
CA GLY A 10 -13.86 -6.85 4.36
C GLY A 10 -12.52 -6.41 3.76
N LEU A 11 -12.25 -5.11 3.75
CA LEU A 11 -11.00 -4.56 3.21
C LEU A 11 -10.21 -3.90 4.32
N SER A 12 -8.94 -4.27 4.46
CA SER A 12 -8.02 -3.56 5.34
C SER A 12 -7.28 -2.49 4.55
N ARG A 13 -6.91 -1.41 5.23
CA ARG A 13 -6.10 -0.37 4.61
C ARG A 13 -4.73 -0.95 4.26
N PRO A 14 -4.25 -0.76 3.01
CA PRO A 14 -2.92 -1.23 2.66
C PRO A 14 -1.85 -0.46 3.44
N THR A 15 -0.75 -1.14 3.74
CA THR A 15 0.37 -0.58 4.49
C THR A 15 1.64 -0.73 3.66
N ILE A 16 2.69 -0.04 4.09
CA ILE A 16 4.01 -0.17 3.47
C ILE A 16 4.52 -1.60 3.62
N ASP A 17 4.31 -2.23 4.78
CA ASP A 17 4.71 -3.61 4.99
C ASP A 17 3.97 -4.58 4.08
N GLU A 18 2.68 -4.40 3.88
CA GLU A 18 1.91 -5.23 2.96
C GLU A 18 2.37 -5.04 1.52
N THR A 19 2.69 -3.80 1.15
CA THR A 19 3.20 -3.49 -0.18
C THR A 19 4.53 -4.18 -0.42
N ARG A 20 5.41 -4.18 0.59
CA ARG A 20 6.68 -4.88 0.52
C ARG A 20 6.48 -6.38 0.33
N ALA A 21 5.58 -6.97 1.11
CA ALA A 21 5.29 -8.39 1.02
C ALA A 21 4.69 -8.76 -0.35
N ALA A 22 3.80 -7.93 -0.86
CA ALA A 22 3.20 -8.13 -2.18
C ALA A 22 4.24 -8.07 -3.29
N LEU A 23 5.15 -7.09 -3.22
CA LEU A 23 6.22 -6.96 -4.19
C LEU A 23 7.17 -8.16 -4.14
N ALA A 24 7.53 -8.60 -2.95
CA ALA A 24 8.40 -9.77 -2.78
C ALA A 24 7.76 -11.02 -3.36
N ALA A 25 6.45 -11.18 -3.19
CA ALA A 25 5.72 -12.35 -3.69
C ALA A 25 5.75 -12.44 -5.22
N VAL A 26 5.72 -11.30 -5.91
CA VAL A 26 5.71 -11.28 -7.38
C VAL A 26 7.10 -11.14 -7.99
N SER A 27 8.07 -10.64 -7.24
CA SER A 27 9.42 -10.38 -7.73
C SER A 27 10.42 -11.48 -7.39
N GLY A 28 10.06 -12.38 -6.49
CA GLY A 28 10.97 -13.43 -6.06
C GLY A 28 12.20 -12.85 -5.34
N HIS A 29 13.36 -13.38 -5.66
CA HIS A 29 14.60 -13.02 -4.94
C HIS A 29 15.10 -11.61 -5.21
N GLY A 30 14.68 -10.99 -6.31
CA GLY A 30 15.11 -9.63 -6.63
C GLY A 30 14.36 -8.56 -5.86
N GLY A 31 13.27 -8.91 -5.20
CA GLY A 31 12.38 -7.93 -4.57
C GLY A 31 13.04 -7.09 -3.49
N THR A 32 13.93 -7.69 -2.69
CA THR A 32 14.54 -6.97 -1.57
C THR A 32 15.43 -5.83 -2.04
N ALA A 33 16.27 -6.07 -3.04
CA ALA A 33 17.15 -5.02 -3.57
C ALA A 33 16.33 -3.89 -4.20
N SER A 34 15.31 -4.23 -4.95
CA SER A 34 14.41 -3.25 -5.55
C SER A 34 13.69 -2.44 -4.48
N TRP A 35 13.33 -3.08 -3.37
CA TRP A 35 12.66 -2.40 -2.28
C TRP A 35 13.52 -1.28 -1.69
N GLN A 36 14.79 -1.53 -1.45
CA GLN A 36 15.69 -0.50 -0.93
C GLN A 36 15.80 0.69 -1.89
N GLN A 37 15.87 0.42 -3.18
CA GLN A 37 15.90 1.48 -4.19
C GLN A 37 14.61 2.29 -4.18
N LEU A 38 13.47 1.63 -4.03
CA LEU A 38 12.18 2.31 -3.96
C LEU A 38 12.08 3.20 -2.74
N LEU A 39 12.52 2.72 -1.58
CA LEU A 39 12.52 3.52 -0.37
C LEU A 39 13.42 4.74 -0.52
N SER A 40 14.61 4.55 -1.05
CA SER A 40 15.54 5.65 -1.27
C SER A 40 14.97 6.69 -2.22
N ALA A 41 14.38 6.25 -3.33
CA ALA A 41 13.82 7.14 -4.33
C ALA A 41 12.60 7.92 -3.81
N SER A 42 11.84 7.32 -2.90
CA SER A 42 10.67 7.98 -2.32
C SER A 42 10.98 8.76 -1.05
N GLY A 43 12.22 8.67 -0.55
CA GLY A 43 12.63 9.35 0.67
C GLY A 43 12.07 8.74 1.95
N LEU A 44 11.81 7.43 1.93
CA LEU A 44 11.20 6.73 3.06
C LEU A 44 12.18 5.78 3.72
N THR A 45 11.92 5.44 4.98
CA THR A 45 12.72 4.47 5.72
C THR A 45 12.14 3.06 5.64
N GLY A 46 10.85 2.94 5.37
CA GLY A 46 10.14 1.68 5.34
C GLY A 46 9.32 1.40 6.60
N THR A 47 9.42 2.27 7.59
CA THR A 47 8.70 2.11 8.87
C THR A 47 7.54 3.07 9.01
N GLU A 48 7.31 3.91 8.01
CA GLU A 48 6.21 4.86 8.03
C GLU A 48 4.86 4.15 8.02
N THR A 49 3.89 4.75 8.69
CA THR A 49 2.54 4.18 8.79
C THR A 49 1.46 5.11 8.25
N ASP A 50 1.82 6.32 7.83
CA ASP A 50 0.87 7.30 7.34
C ASP A 50 0.54 7.10 5.86
N VAL A 51 -0.65 7.52 5.48
CA VAL A 51 -1.16 7.36 4.11
C VAL A 51 -0.32 8.15 3.11
N ALA A 52 0.12 9.35 3.47
CA ALA A 52 0.91 10.18 2.57
C ALA A 52 2.22 9.50 2.17
N SER A 53 2.88 8.83 3.12
CA SER A 53 4.10 8.08 2.83
C SER A 53 3.81 6.89 1.92
N LEU A 54 2.72 6.16 2.16
CA LEU A 54 2.32 5.06 1.30
C LEU A 54 2.03 5.55 -0.12
N GLU A 55 1.32 6.65 -0.26
CA GLU A 55 1.02 7.22 -1.58
C GLU A 55 2.30 7.60 -2.33
N ARG A 56 3.27 8.16 -1.62
CA ARG A 56 4.56 8.51 -2.22
C ARG A 56 5.29 7.26 -2.72
N LEU A 57 5.28 6.20 -1.92
CA LEU A 57 5.89 4.94 -2.32
C LEU A 57 5.19 4.37 -3.56
N LEU A 58 3.87 4.37 -3.58
CA LEU A 58 3.11 3.83 -4.70
C LEU A 58 3.35 4.64 -5.98
N ALA A 59 3.49 5.95 -5.87
CA ALA A 59 3.82 6.79 -7.01
C ALA A 59 5.22 6.45 -7.57
N THR A 60 6.18 6.23 -6.69
CA THR A 60 7.54 5.84 -7.08
C THR A 60 7.54 4.48 -7.77
N MET A 61 6.78 3.53 -7.23
CA MET A 61 6.65 2.19 -7.83
C MET A 61 6.00 2.27 -9.20
N THR A 62 4.99 3.11 -9.36
CA THR A 62 4.32 3.29 -10.64
C THR A 62 5.28 3.85 -11.68
N ALA A 63 6.12 4.80 -11.28
CA ALA A 63 7.12 5.38 -12.18
C ALA A 63 8.20 4.39 -12.58
N THR A 64 8.45 3.38 -11.74
CA THR A 64 9.43 2.35 -12.02
C THR A 64 9.01 1.43 -13.18
N GLY A 65 7.72 1.21 -13.34
CA GLY A 65 7.18 0.39 -14.43
C GLY A 65 7.22 -1.11 -14.15
N GLY A 66 6.79 -1.89 -15.15
CA GLY A 66 6.84 -3.35 -15.09
C GLY A 66 5.98 -3.94 -13.98
N VAL A 67 6.46 -5.04 -13.41
CA VAL A 67 5.77 -5.75 -12.32
C VAL A 67 5.62 -4.86 -11.10
N THR A 68 6.61 -4.01 -10.84
CA THR A 68 6.56 -3.06 -9.72
C THR A 68 5.37 -2.11 -9.85
N ALA A 69 5.15 -1.57 -11.05
CA ALA A 69 4.01 -0.69 -11.30
C ALA A 69 2.69 -1.42 -11.19
N GLN A 70 2.62 -2.67 -11.63
CA GLN A 70 1.42 -3.48 -11.49
C GLN A 70 1.07 -3.74 -10.03
N CYS A 71 2.07 -4.03 -9.22
CA CYS A 71 1.90 -4.20 -7.79
C CYS A 71 1.37 -2.91 -7.15
N ALA A 72 1.95 -1.77 -7.53
CA ALA A 72 1.50 -0.48 -7.02
C ALA A 72 0.06 -0.18 -7.41
N ARG A 73 -0.34 -0.55 -8.63
CA ARG A 73 -1.71 -0.35 -9.08
C ARG A 73 -2.70 -1.11 -8.20
N ALA A 74 -2.40 -2.36 -7.89
CA ALA A 74 -3.26 -3.16 -7.03
C ALA A 74 -3.38 -2.55 -5.64
N GLN A 75 -2.28 -2.09 -5.07
CA GLN A 75 -2.29 -1.45 -3.75
C GLN A 75 -3.03 -0.11 -3.79
N THR A 76 -2.87 0.66 -4.86
CA THR A 76 -3.56 1.93 -5.02
C THR A 76 -5.07 1.74 -5.08
N ILE A 77 -5.53 0.72 -5.79
CA ILE A 77 -6.96 0.39 -5.86
C ILE A 77 -7.50 0.06 -4.48
N ARG A 78 -6.76 -0.76 -3.72
CA ARG A 78 -7.17 -1.11 -2.36
C ARG A 78 -7.24 0.13 -1.47
N LEU A 79 -6.28 1.02 -1.58
CA LEU A 79 -6.24 2.24 -0.79
C LEU A 79 -7.43 3.15 -1.12
N VAL A 80 -7.71 3.34 -2.41
CA VAL A 80 -8.83 4.17 -2.85
C VAL A 80 -10.15 3.56 -2.38
N CYS A 81 -10.32 2.26 -2.54
CA CYS A 81 -11.54 1.57 -2.08
C CYS A 81 -11.72 1.72 -0.58
N HIS A 82 -10.66 1.51 0.19
CA HIS A 82 -10.71 1.65 1.64
C HIS A 82 -11.09 3.08 2.05
N THR A 83 -10.50 4.07 1.41
CA THR A 83 -10.79 5.48 1.71
C THR A 83 -12.25 5.81 1.42
N ARG A 84 -12.76 5.37 0.28
CA ARG A 84 -14.15 5.63 -0.09
C ARG A 84 -15.15 4.94 0.82
N LEU A 85 -14.88 3.67 1.16
CA LEU A 85 -15.75 2.92 2.06
C LEU A 85 -15.74 3.50 3.46
N SER A 86 -14.59 3.97 3.92
CA SER A 86 -14.49 4.63 5.22
C SER A 86 -15.28 5.92 5.24
N ALA A 87 -15.23 6.71 4.17
CA ALA A 87 -15.99 7.94 4.06
C ALA A 87 -17.51 7.67 4.08
N VAL A 88 -17.95 6.66 3.33
CA VAL A 88 -19.37 6.27 3.32
C VAL A 88 -19.81 5.82 4.70
N ARG A 89 -18.99 5.02 5.38
CA ARG A 89 -19.29 4.54 6.73
C ARG A 89 -19.45 5.70 7.70
N GLU A 90 -18.57 6.71 7.62
CA GLU A 90 -18.66 7.88 8.46
C GLU A 90 -19.94 8.68 8.19
N MET A 91 -20.32 8.83 6.94
CA MET A 91 -21.55 9.51 6.57
C MET A 91 -22.78 8.80 7.13
N VAL A 92 -22.80 7.47 7.07
CA VAL A 92 -23.93 6.67 7.58
C VAL A 92 -23.97 6.72 9.09
N SER A 93 -22.82 6.78 9.75
CA SER A 93 -22.73 6.80 11.21
C SER A 93 -23.06 8.16 11.80
N ALA A 94 -22.95 9.19 11.02
CA ALA A 94 -23.28 10.54 11.47
C ALA A 94 -24.79 10.73 11.52
#